data_e132f72904cc905c608c31c42ac11710
#
_entry.id   e132f72904cc905c608c31c42ac11710
#
_cell.length_a   1.000
_cell.length_b   1.000
_cell.length_c   1.000
_cell.angle_alpha   90.00
_cell.angle_beta   90.00
_cell.angle_gamma   90.00
#
_symmetry.space_group_name_H-M   'P 1'
#
loop_
_entity.id
_entity.type
_entity.pdbx_description
1 polymer ?
#
loop_
_entity_poly.entity_id
_entity_poly.type
_entity_poly.pdbx_seq_one_letter_code
_entity_poly.pdbx_strand_id
1 'polypeptide(L)'
;LITKGDDYPLHQTPDPVAYTGASRNFYDRYFFNGYDRDGEVFFALALGVYPYVNVMDGAFSVIIDGIQHNSYASKVMHMERLDTEVGPIKIEIIEPLRVLRIVCDDKENRISADLTFTGRTPAHEEPRFLRRNGSQIMMDVTRMMQNGVWTGWFEVKGKKIEVQPENFRGTRDRSWGIRGIGEADPQPNPYAMHPQFYWLWAPLNFEGFGTHYFVNDDKDGISWNSNGVAVPLIDDKDRDDKDRDDKDRDDKDRDDKDQDDKDQDDKDQDIEQMSRFSSKLEFVPGTRHAKRAEIEFTSASGEDWHFELTTRWNFNMKGIGYGHAHWGHGSYHGELETGYDEFVVAEIEPLDLHVQAMCDVLLTTSDGEHRGQGVLEQIVFGPHAPSGFKEQLDMAK
;
A
#
# COMPACT_ATOMS: atom_id res chain seq x y z
N LEU A 1 3.51 -12.58 12.52
CA LEU A 1 4.26 -13.50 11.65
C LEU A 1 3.52 -13.69 10.33
N ILE A 2 4.15 -13.32 9.22
CA ILE A 2 3.59 -13.41 7.87
C ILE A 2 3.95 -14.77 7.26
N THR A 3 2.98 -15.38 6.59
CA THR A 3 3.10 -16.68 5.91
C THR A 3 2.69 -16.57 4.46
N LYS A 4 2.98 -17.57 3.64
CA LYS A 4 2.53 -17.65 2.24
C LYS A 4 1.01 -17.56 2.09
N GLY A 5 0.25 -17.97 3.11
CA GLY A 5 -1.20 -17.85 3.16
C GLY A 5 -1.69 -16.40 3.14
N ASP A 6 -0.85 -15.44 3.57
CA ASP A 6 -1.23 -14.04 3.68
C ASP A 6 -1.27 -13.29 2.33
N ASP A 7 -0.80 -13.92 1.25
CA ASP A 7 -1.06 -13.42 -0.11
C ASP A 7 -2.45 -13.80 -0.64
N TYR A 8 -3.14 -14.74 -0.02
CA TYR A 8 -4.49 -15.12 -0.43
C TYR A 8 -5.56 -14.36 0.35
N PRO A 9 -6.73 -14.08 -0.27
CA PRO A 9 -7.78 -13.33 0.41
C PRO A 9 -8.34 -14.05 1.63
N LEU A 10 -8.97 -13.28 2.52
CA LEU A 10 -9.70 -13.75 3.68
C LEU A 10 -8.81 -14.41 4.74
N HIS A 11 -8.03 -13.58 5.41
CA HIS A 11 -7.12 -13.93 6.51
C HIS A 11 -7.82 -14.48 7.74
N GLN A 12 -8.40 -15.66 7.59
CA GLN A 12 -8.99 -16.45 8.66
C GLN A 12 -8.73 -17.92 8.40
N THR A 13 -9.62 -18.78 8.80
CA THR A 13 -9.54 -20.20 8.46
C THR A 13 -9.79 -20.41 6.95
N PRO A 14 -9.33 -21.51 6.33
CA PRO A 14 -9.56 -21.82 4.92
C PRO A 14 -11.00 -22.25 4.63
N ASP A 15 -11.96 -21.62 5.32
CA ASP A 15 -13.37 -21.86 5.16
C ASP A 15 -13.94 -21.06 3.98
N PRO A 16 -15.11 -21.43 3.46
CA PRO A 16 -15.84 -20.62 2.49
C PRO A 16 -16.11 -19.21 2.99
N VAL A 17 -16.24 -18.25 2.09
CA VAL A 17 -16.48 -16.82 2.37
C VAL A 17 -17.61 -16.61 3.40
N ALA A 18 -18.67 -17.44 3.38
CA ALA A 18 -19.77 -17.33 4.31
C ALA A 18 -19.39 -17.43 5.81
N TYR A 19 -18.23 -17.98 6.12
CA TYR A 19 -17.73 -18.14 7.49
C TYR A 19 -16.70 -17.09 7.88
N THR A 20 -16.40 -16.16 6.97
CA THR A 20 -15.47 -15.06 7.23
C THR A 20 -16.09 -14.12 8.27
N GLY A 21 -15.26 -13.55 9.13
CA GLY A 21 -15.56 -12.73 10.28
C GLY A 21 -16.83 -11.91 10.28
N ALA A 22 -17.47 -11.85 11.42
CA ALA A 22 -18.81 -11.29 11.63
C ALA A 22 -18.88 -9.73 11.64
N SER A 23 -17.75 -9.03 11.51
CA SER A 23 -17.76 -7.56 11.49
C SER A 23 -18.26 -7.04 10.15
N ARG A 24 -19.27 -6.13 10.19
CA ARG A 24 -19.71 -5.41 8.99
C ARG A 24 -18.57 -4.72 8.27
N ASN A 25 -17.61 -4.23 9.00
CA ASN A 25 -16.49 -3.45 8.52
C ASN A 25 -15.22 -4.28 8.29
N PHE A 26 -15.35 -5.62 8.23
CA PHE A 26 -14.24 -6.47 7.85
C PHE A 26 -13.92 -6.29 6.36
N TYR A 27 -12.63 -6.18 6.06
CA TYR A 27 -12.09 -6.10 4.72
C TYR A 27 -10.80 -6.88 4.61
N ASP A 28 -10.45 -7.26 3.39
CA ASP A 28 -9.16 -7.82 3.02
C ASP A 28 -8.76 -7.26 1.65
N ARG A 29 -7.58 -6.64 1.53
CA ARG A 29 -7.25 -5.81 0.38
C ARG A 29 -5.81 -5.96 -0.07
N TYR A 30 -5.63 -6.00 -1.38
CA TYR A 30 -4.37 -5.77 -2.07
C TYR A 30 -4.21 -4.30 -2.41
N PHE A 31 -2.99 -3.82 -2.33
CA PHE A 31 -2.57 -2.57 -2.90
C PHE A 31 -1.19 -2.72 -3.54
N PHE A 32 -1.01 -2.06 -4.67
CA PHE A 32 0.26 -1.97 -5.38
C PHE A 32 0.45 -0.56 -5.91
N ASN A 33 1.69 -0.10 -5.95
CA ASN A 33 2.09 1.00 -6.79
C ASN A 33 3.33 0.65 -7.60
N GLY A 34 3.55 1.39 -8.68
CA GLY A 34 4.73 1.32 -9.50
C GLY A 34 5.04 2.67 -10.13
N TYR A 35 6.31 2.98 -10.25
CA TYR A 35 6.79 4.23 -10.81
C TYR A 35 8.11 4.02 -11.54
N ASP A 36 8.33 4.83 -12.59
CA ASP A 36 9.59 4.85 -13.31
C ASP A 36 10.63 5.69 -12.57
N ARG A 37 11.91 5.46 -12.86
CA ARG A 37 13.02 6.21 -12.24
C ARG A 37 13.03 7.69 -12.62
N ASP A 38 12.48 8.05 -13.77
CA ASP A 38 12.38 9.45 -14.20
C ASP A 38 11.25 10.17 -13.49
N GLY A 39 10.30 9.41 -12.89
CA GLY A 39 9.15 9.92 -12.15
C GLY A 39 8.10 10.59 -13.05
N GLU A 40 8.02 10.17 -14.31
CA GLU A 40 7.06 10.66 -15.29
C GLU A 40 5.80 9.79 -15.35
N VAL A 41 5.95 8.52 -14.95
CA VAL A 41 4.90 7.50 -15.02
C VAL A 41 4.68 6.91 -13.63
N PHE A 42 3.41 6.72 -13.31
CA PHE A 42 3.00 6.05 -12.08
C PHE A 42 1.77 5.20 -12.36
N PHE A 43 1.67 4.07 -11.71
CA PHE A 43 0.43 3.29 -11.69
C PHE A 43 0.16 2.78 -10.28
N ALA A 44 -1.12 2.56 -9.99
CA ALA A 44 -1.56 1.91 -8.77
C ALA A 44 -2.67 0.91 -9.08
N LEU A 45 -2.71 -0.18 -8.32
CA LEU A 45 -3.81 -1.13 -8.36
C LEU A 45 -4.24 -1.45 -6.94
N ALA A 46 -5.53 -1.61 -6.78
CA ALA A 46 -6.11 -2.13 -5.56
C ALA A 46 -7.24 -3.12 -5.89
N LEU A 47 -7.37 -4.16 -5.07
CA LEU A 47 -8.49 -5.10 -5.10
C LEU A 47 -8.86 -5.42 -3.67
N GLY A 48 -10.14 -5.27 -3.31
CA GLY A 48 -10.66 -5.50 -1.98
C GLY A 48 -11.84 -6.45 -1.96
N VAL A 49 -11.91 -7.28 -0.91
CA VAL A 49 -13.05 -8.14 -0.61
C VAL A 49 -13.70 -7.72 0.71
N TYR A 50 -15.02 -7.63 0.71
CA TYR A 50 -15.81 -7.14 1.84
C TYR A 50 -16.95 -8.12 2.13
N PRO A 51 -16.66 -9.21 2.86
CA PRO A 51 -17.57 -10.35 2.96
C PRO A 51 -18.94 -10.03 3.54
N TYR A 52 -19.01 -9.18 4.57
CA TYR A 52 -20.28 -8.85 5.21
C TYR A 52 -21.25 -8.12 4.27
N VAL A 53 -20.73 -7.17 3.48
CA VAL A 53 -21.55 -6.43 2.50
C VAL A 53 -21.65 -7.14 1.16
N ASN A 54 -21.01 -8.31 1.02
CA ASN A 54 -21.06 -9.18 -0.16
C ASN A 54 -20.54 -8.49 -1.44
N VAL A 55 -19.50 -7.67 -1.32
CA VAL A 55 -18.91 -6.89 -2.41
C VAL A 55 -17.43 -7.23 -2.56
N MET A 56 -16.98 -7.28 -3.81
CA MET A 56 -15.58 -7.21 -4.22
C MET A 56 -15.41 -6.02 -5.14
N ASP A 57 -14.41 -5.19 -4.89
CA ASP A 57 -14.07 -4.06 -5.77
C ASP A 57 -12.61 -4.09 -6.21
N GLY A 58 -12.32 -3.34 -7.26
CA GLY A 58 -10.97 -3.13 -7.74
C GLY A 58 -10.85 -1.84 -8.54
N ALA A 59 -9.63 -1.31 -8.59
CA ALA A 59 -9.30 -0.19 -9.41
C ALA A 59 -7.87 -0.32 -9.95
N PHE A 60 -7.66 0.11 -11.20
CA PHE A 60 -6.35 0.26 -11.81
C PHE A 60 -6.21 1.69 -12.33
N SER A 61 -5.20 2.38 -11.86
CA SER A 61 -4.96 3.79 -12.18
C SER A 61 -3.58 3.99 -12.77
N VAL A 62 -3.45 4.86 -13.76
CA VAL A 62 -2.18 5.20 -14.40
C VAL A 62 -2.06 6.71 -14.55
N ILE A 63 -0.94 7.29 -14.12
CA ILE A 63 -0.54 8.64 -14.49
C ILE A 63 0.38 8.57 -15.70
N ILE A 64 0.01 9.27 -16.76
CA ILE A 64 0.80 9.45 -17.96
C ILE A 64 0.46 10.82 -18.58
N ASP A 65 1.48 11.55 -19.05
CA ASP A 65 1.33 12.89 -19.64
C ASP A 65 0.56 13.88 -18.75
N GLY A 66 0.69 13.77 -17.41
CA GLY A 66 0.04 14.64 -16.43
C GLY A 66 -1.45 14.36 -16.21
N ILE A 67 -1.98 13.26 -16.74
CA ILE A 67 -3.35 12.80 -16.53
C ILE A 67 -3.34 11.49 -15.76
N GLN A 68 -4.12 11.39 -14.70
CA GLN A 68 -4.42 10.18 -13.98
C GLN A 68 -5.69 9.54 -14.55
N HIS A 69 -5.54 8.41 -15.21
CA HIS A 69 -6.62 7.60 -15.78
C HIS A 69 -7.00 6.49 -14.82
N ASN A 70 -8.28 6.33 -14.52
CA ASN A 70 -8.75 5.40 -13.51
C ASN A 70 -9.81 4.45 -14.08
N SER A 71 -9.57 3.15 -14.01
CA SER A 71 -10.53 2.10 -14.31
C SER A 71 -11.00 1.46 -13.02
N TYR A 72 -12.31 1.33 -12.84
CA TYR A 72 -12.95 0.78 -11.63
C TYR A 72 -13.82 -0.41 -11.97
N ALA A 73 -13.95 -1.30 -11.01
CA ALA A 73 -14.95 -2.36 -11.06
C ALA A 73 -15.45 -2.71 -9.66
N SER A 74 -16.73 -3.09 -9.59
CA SER A 74 -17.37 -3.63 -8.39
C SER A 74 -18.29 -4.78 -8.77
N LYS A 75 -18.27 -5.87 -8.00
CA LYS A 75 -19.16 -7.01 -8.22
C LYS A 75 -19.70 -7.59 -6.92
N VAL A 76 -20.79 -8.34 -7.01
CA VAL A 76 -21.23 -9.23 -5.94
C VAL A 76 -20.19 -10.35 -5.76
N MET A 77 -19.82 -10.63 -4.51
CA MET A 77 -18.91 -11.73 -4.18
C MET A 77 -19.58 -13.09 -4.37
N HIS A 78 -18.75 -14.09 -4.66
CA HIS A 78 -19.11 -15.50 -4.62
C HIS A 78 -18.44 -16.21 -3.43
N MET A 79 -18.72 -17.51 -3.25
CA MET A 79 -18.18 -18.29 -2.15
C MET A 79 -16.72 -18.73 -2.34
N GLU A 80 -16.16 -18.53 -3.54
CA GLU A 80 -14.78 -18.89 -3.83
C GLU A 80 -13.81 -17.85 -3.27
N ARG A 81 -13.10 -18.23 -2.22
CA ARG A 81 -12.13 -17.32 -1.54
C ARG A 81 -10.87 -17.03 -2.34
N LEU A 82 -10.55 -17.84 -3.32
CA LEU A 82 -9.38 -17.63 -4.19
C LEU A 82 -9.73 -16.79 -5.44
N ASP A 83 -10.99 -16.35 -5.58
CA ASP A 83 -11.38 -15.43 -6.64
C ASP A 83 -10.76 -14.05 -6.37
N THR A 84 -9.85 -13.65 -7.24
CA THR A 84 -9.15 -12.36 -7.22
C THR A 84 -9.35 -11.60 -8.53
N GLU A 85 -10.54 -11.75 -9.12
CA GLU A 85 -10.91 -11.09 -10.37
C GLU A 85 -12.20 -10.28 -10.19
N VAL A 86 -12.20 -9.02 -10.64
CA VAL A 86 -13.35 -8.14 -10.64
C VAL A 86 -13.38 -7.33 -11.93
N GLY A 87 -14.38 -7.60 -12.79
CA GLY A 87 -14.48 -6.95 -14.11
C GLY A 87 -13.20 -7.11 -14.94
N PRO A 88 -12.58 -6.00 -15.37
CA PRO A 88 -11.35 -6.04 -16.16
C PRO A 88 -10.08 -6.30 -15.33
N ILE A 89 -10.17 -6.36 -14.00
CA ILE A 89 -9.02 -6.35 -13.10
C ILE A 89 -8.85 -7.73 -12.48
N LYS A 90 -7.61 -8.26 -12.52
CA LYS A 90 -7.25 -9.56 -11.94
C LYS A 90 -5.88 -9.52 -11.28
N ILE A 91 -5.74 -10.23 -10.17
CA ILE A 91 -4.45 -10.51 -9.50
C ILE A 91 -4.21 -12.02 -9.51
N GLU A 92 -3.05 -12.44 -9.95
CA GLU A 92 -2.61 -13.83 -9.92
C GLU A 92 -1.41 -13.96 -8.97
N ILE A 93 -1.50 -14.85 -8.00
CA ILE A 93 -0.41 -15.19 -7.10
C ILE A 93 0.43 -16.28 -7.79
N ILE A 94 1.58 -15.90 -8.35
CA ILE A 94 2.49 -16.81 -9.04
C ILE A 94 3.37 -17.54 -8.03
N GLU A 95 4.01 -16.76 -7.14
CA GLU A 95 4.81 -17.26 -6.03
C GLU A 95 4.44 -16.43 -4.79
N PRO A 96 3.81 -17.02 -3.76
CA PRO A 96 3.40 -16.31 -2.56
C PRO A 96 4.56 -15.60 -1.89
N LEU A 97 4.32 -14.35 -1.47
CA LEU A 97 5.28 -13.40 -0.89
C LEU A 97 6.41 -12.95 -1.83
N ARG A 98 6.40 -13.35 -3.09
CA ARG A 98 7.49 -13.04 -4.04
C ARG A 98 7.00 -12.48 -5.37
N VAL A 99 6.15 -13.21 -6.10
CA VAL A 99 5.77 -12.87 -7.48
C VAL A 99 4.26 -12.86 -7.64
N LEU A 100 3.72 -11.71 -8.03
CA LEU A 100 2.31 -11.54 -8.33
C LEU A 100 2.16 -10.90 -9.72
N ARG A 101 1.20 -11.38 -10.49
CA ARG A 101 0.85 -10.80 -11.78
C ARG A 101 -0.45 -10.03 -11.67
N ILE A 102 -0.50 -8.88 -12.30
CA ILE A 102 -1.64 -7.98 -12.34
C ILE A 102 -2.07 -7.82 -13.79
N VAL A 103 -3.34 -8.02 -14.06
CA VAL A 103 -3.92 -7.82 -15.39
C VAL A 103 -5.05 -6.81 -15.29
N CYS A 104 -5.09 -5.88 -16.23
CA CYS A 104 -6.22 -5.02 -16.49
C CYS A 104 -6.57 -5.10 -17.99
N ASP A 105 -7.83 -5.37 -18.34
CA ASP A 105 -8.29 -5.43 -19.74
C ASP A 105 -9.60 -4.62 -19.93
N ASP A 106 -9.51 -3.31 -19.66
CA ASP A 106 -10.63 -2.37 -19.84
C ASP A 106 -10.67 -1.86 -21.30
N LYS A 107 -11.30 -2.66 -22.15
CA LYS A 107 -11.41 -2.38 -23.60
C LYS A 107 -12.24 -1.15 -23.91
N GLU A 108 -13.26 -0.88 -23.08
CA GLU A 108 -14.16 0.24 -23.29
C GLU A 108 -13.42 1.57 -23.10
N ASN A 109 -12.60 1.67 -22.07
CA ASN A 109 -11.84 2.86 -21.73
C ASN A 109 -10.43 2.86 -22.33
N ARG A 110 -10.05 1.78 -23.03
CA ARG A 110 -8.76 1.63 -23.67
C ARG A 110 -7.59 1.69 -22.69
N ILE A 111 -7.75 1.02 -21.55
CA ILE A 111 -6.73 0.80 -20.54
C ILE A 111 -6.46 -0.69 -20.47
N SER A 112 -5.24 -1.08 -20.71
CA SER A 112 -4.82 -2.49 -20.55
C SER A 112 -3.44 -2.57 -19.92
N ALA A 113 -3.22 -3.62 -19.14
CA ALA A 113 -1.96 -3.89 -18.46
C ALA A 113 -1.75 -5.39 -18.27
N ASP A 114 -0.51 -5.80 -18.36
CA ASP A 114 -0.02 -7.10 -17.96
C ASP A 114 1.32 -6.89 -17.26
N LEU A 115 1.27 -6.80 -15.93
CA LEU A 115 2.37 -6.39 -15.09
C LEU A 115 2.69 -7.46 -14.07
N THR A 116 3.97 -7.74 -13.87
CA THR A 116 4.44 -8.67 -12.85
C THR A 116 5.26 -7.92 -11.80
N PHE A 117 4.79 -7.98 -10.56
CA PHE A 117 5.54 -7.54 -9.38
C PHE A 117 6.47 -8.65 -8.92
N THR A 118 7.75 -8.31 -8.71
CA THR A 118 8.71 -9.20 -8.04
C THR A 118 9.26 -8.49 -6.82
N GLY A 119 9.06 -9.07 -5.63
CA GLY A 119 9.58 -8.53 -4.38
C GLY A 119 11.11 -8.44 -4.40
N ARG A 120 11.68 -7.27 -4.11
CA ARG A 120 13.12 -7.05 -3.92
C ARG A 120 13.55 -7.30 -2.49
N THR A 121 12.65 -7.06 -1.56
CA THR A 121 12.87 -7.21 -0.12
C THR A 121 12.00 -8.34 0.42
N PRO A 122 12.32 -8.92 1.58
CA PRO A 122 11.37 -9.73 2.32
C PRO A 122 10.06 -8.98 2.56
N ALA A 123 8.94 -9.68 2.53
CA ALA A 123 7.68 -9.14 3.01
C ALA A 123 7.73 -9.08 4.54
N HIS A 124 7.25 -8.00 5.14
CA HIS A 124 7.24 -7.85 6.59
C HIS A 124 5.93 -7.28 7.11
N GLU A 125 5.59 -7.63 8.34
CA GLU A 125 4.42 -7.16 9.03
C GLU A 125 4.68 -5.82 9.71
N GLU A 126 3.77 -4.86 9.52
CA GLU A 126 3.76 -3.62 10.30
C GLU A 126 3.10 -3.85 11.67
N PRO A 127 3.43 -3.04 12.69
CA PRO A 127 2.69 -3.04 13.94
C PRO A 127 1.19 -2.87 13.73
N ARG A 128 0.41 -3.68 14.45
CA ARG A 128 -1.06 -3.67 14.36
C ARG A 128 -1.64 -2.30 14.64
N PHE A 129 -2.46 -1.82 13.74
CA PHE A 129 -3.15 -0.54 13.85
C PHE A 129 -4.47 -0.72 14.60
N LEU A 130 -4.54 -0.31 15.87
CA LEU A 130 -5.74 -0.43 16.68
C LEU A 130 -6.23 0.94 17.14
N ARG A 131 -7.45 1.33 16.75
CA ARG A 131 -8.12 2.55 17.22
C ARG A 131 -9.54 2.26 17.67
N ARG A 132 -9.87 2.79 18.85
CA ARG A 132 -11.19 2.63 19.46
C ARG A 132 -11.86 3.98 19.69
N ASN A 133 -13.19 3.95 19.71
CA ASN A 133 -14.02 5.05 20.22
C ASN A 133 -14.94 4.44 21.30
N GLY A 134 -14.60 4.62 22.56
CA GLY A 134 -15.22 3.88 23.65
C GLY A 134 -15.00 2.37 23.49
N SER A 135 -16.07 1.61 23.49
CA SER A 135 -16.03 0.15 23.25
C SER A 135 -16.02 -0.24 21.77
N GLN A 136 -16.31 0.71 20.87
CA GLN A 136 -16.34 0.46 19.43
C GLN A 136 -14.93 0.39 18.86
N ILE A 137 -14.63 -0.65 18.11
CA ILE A 137 -13.43 -0.75 17.29
C ILE A 137 -13.67 0.05 16.01
N MET A 138 -12.95 1.15 15.85
CA MET A 138 -13.00 1.99 14.65
C MET A 138 -12.08 1.45 13.57
N MET A 139 -10.88 1.02 13.97
CA MET A 139 -9.89 0.39 13.13
C MET A 139 -9.16 -0.69 13.93
N ASP A 140 -8.96 -1.83 13.30
CA ASP A 140 -8.15 -2.94 13.81
C ASP A 140 -7.55 -3.64 12.59
N VAL A 141 -6.38 -3.19 12.18
CA VAL A 141 -5.78 -3.52 10.89
C VAL A 141 -4.41 -4.14 11.08
N THR A 142 -4.19 -5.25 10.42
CA THR A 142 -2.87 -5.82 10.16
C THR A 142 -2.47 -5.47 8.73
N ARG A 143 -1.19 -5.16 8.50
CA ARG A 143 -0.66 -4.85 7.18
C ARG A 143 0.69 -5.49 6.98
N MET A 144 0.87 -6.04 5.78
CA MET A 144 2.13 -6.55 5.28
C MET A 144 2.64 -5.60 4.19
N MET A 145 3.94 -5.35 4.19
CA MET A 145 4.64 -4.48 3.25
C MET A 145 5.74 -5.21 2.51
N GLN A 146 6.01 -4.79 1.26
CA GLN A 146 7.13 -5.29 0.48
C GLN A 146 7.53 -4.31 -0.63
N ASN A 147 8.83 -4.00 -0.76
CA ASN A 147 9.36 -3.28 -1.92
C ASN A 147 9.66 -4.24 -3.06
N GLY A 148 9.49 -3.77 -4.30
CA GLY A 148 9.67 -4.62 -5.47
C GLY A 148 10.06 -3.88 -6.74
N VAL A 149 10.17 -4.67 -7.80
CA VAL A 149 10.36 -4.24 -9.19
C VAL A 149 9.20 -4.71 -10.03
N TRP A 150 9.06 -4.10 -11.18
CA TRP A 150 8.01 -4.42 -12.13
C TRP A 150 8.55 -4.83 -13.49
N THR A 151 7.88 -5.78 -14.12
CA THR A 151 8.08 -6.17 -15.52
C THR A 151 6.73 -6.26 -16.24
N GLY A 152 6.75 -6.14 -17.56
CA GLY A 152 5.55 -6.27 -18.39
C GLY A 152 5.27 -5.00 -19.19
N TRP A 153 4.01 -4.62 -19.28
CA TRP A 153 3.59 -3.45 -20.04
C TRP A 153 2.21 -2.95 -19.59
N PHE A 154 1.92 -1.70 -19.89
CA PHE A 154 0.56 -1.17 -19.88
C PHE A 154 0.33 -0.25 -21.09
N GLU A 155 -0.93 -0.08 -21.46
CA GLU A 155 -1.37 0.79 -22.55
C GLU A 155 -2.54 1.63 -22.09
N VAL A 156 -2.49 2.95 -22.35
CA VAL A 156 -3.56 3.89 -22.09
C VAL A 156 -3.86 4.67 -23.37
N LYS A 157 -5.10 4.55 -23.87
CA LYS A 157 -5.60 5.26 -25.08
C LYS A 157 -4.68 5.11 -26.29
N GLY A 158 -3.99 3.96 -26.44
CA GLY A 158 -3.11 3.64 -27.55
C GLY A 158 -1.64 4.01 -27.34
N LYS A 159 -1.29 4.58 -26.19
CA LYS A 159 0.11 4.80 -25.79
C LYS A 159 0.55 3.63 -24.92
N LYS A 160 1.42 2.77 -25.48
CA LYS A 160 2.00 1.62 -24.79
C LYS A 160 3.31 1.97 -24.15
N ILE A 161 3.50 1.54 -22.89
CA ILE A 161 4.73 1.66 -22.12
C ILE A 161 5.21 0.26 -21.75
N GLU A 162 6.45 -0.03 -22.10
CA GLU A 162 7.14 -1.24 -21.65
C GLU A 162 7.75 -1.00 -20.26
N VAL A 163 7.53 -1.94 -19.36
CA VAL A 163 7.96 -1.88 -17.96
C VAL A 163 9.10 -2.86 -17.76
N GLN A 164 10.27 -2.35 -17.38
CA GLN A 164 11.48 -3.13 -17.16
C GLN A 164 11.97 -2.97 -15.72
N PRO A 165 12.50 -4.01 -15.08
CA PRO A 165 12.84 -4.00 -13.66
C PRO A 165 13.98 -3.04 -13.30
N GLU A 166 14.82 -2.67 -14.28
CA GLU A 166 15.88 -1.68 -14.12
C GLU A 166 15.33 -0.26 -13.94
N ASN A 167 14.16 0.02 -14.55
CA ASN A 167 13.57 1.35 -14.61
C ASN A 167 12.36 1.52 -13.72
N PHE A 168 11.68 0.42 -13.33
CA PHE A 168 10.46 0.50 -12.53
C PHE A 168 10.65 -0.11 -11.15
N ARG A 169 10.38 0.69 -10.14
CA ARG A 169 10.29 0.32 -8.73
C ARG A 169 8.85 0.41 -8.27
N GLY A 170 8.58 -0.14 -7.12
CA GLY A 170 7.27 -0.01 -6.50
C GLY A 170 7.20 -0.67 -5.15
N THR A 171 6.00 -0.66 -4.62
CA THR A 171 5.67 -1.24 -3.32
C THR A 171 4.35 -1.95 -3.42
N ARG A 172 4.17 -2.99 -2.62
CA ARG A 172 2.85 -3.56 -2.37
C ARG A 172 2.55 -3.60 -0.89
N ASP A 173 1.28 -3.51 -0.55
CA ASP A 173 0.75 -3.91 0.74
C ASP A 173 -0.37 -4.93 0.60
N ARG A 174 -0.55 -5.70 1.65
CA ARG A 174 -1.75 -6.45 1.98
C ARG A 174 -2.23 -5.95 3.31
N SER A 175 -3.49 -5.55 3.38
CA SER A 175 -4.08 -5.15 4.67
C SER A 175 -5.43 -5.82 4.86
N TRP A 176 -5.68 -6.23 6.10
CA TRP A 176 -6.92 -6.90 6.48
C TRP A 176 -7.32 -6.55 7.91
N GLY A 177 -8.60 -6.68 8.18
CA GLY A 177 -9.14 -6.39 9.50
C GLY A 177 -10.38 -5.53 9.46
N ILE A 178 -10.48 -4.55 10.34
CA ILE A 178 -11.67 -3.70 10.52
C ILE A 178 -11.33 -2.25 10.21
N ARG A 179 -12.09 -1.63 9.29
CA ARG A 179 -12.14 -0.19 9.04
C ARG A 179 -13.47 0.17 8.38
N GLY A 180 -13.83 1.45 8.36
CA GLY A 180 -15.04 1.89 7.65
C GLY A 180 -15.01 1.50 6.17
N ILE A 181 -16.08 0.83 5.70
CA ILE A 181 -16.30 0.41 4.31
C ILE A 181 -17.74 0.63 3.91
N GLY A 182 -17.99 0.78 2.60
CA GLY A 182 -19.32 1.00 2.05
C GLY A 182 -19.98 2.23 2.64
N GLU A 183 -21.32 2.23 2.67
CA GLU A 183 -22.09 3.31 3.27
C GLU A 183 -21.89 3.35 4.78
N ALA A 184 -22.00 4.55 5.35
CA ALA A 184 -21.93 4.73 6.79
C ALA A 184 -23.04 3.95 7.52
N ASP A 185 -22.73 3.46 8.71
CA ASP A 185 -23.73 2.85 9.57
C ASP A 185 -24.84 3.88 9.88
N PRO A 186 -26.11 3.57 9.63
CA PRO A 186 -27.22 4.47 9.92
C PRO A 186 -27.40 4.76 11.41
N GLN A 187 -26.89 3.90 12.29
CA GLN A 187 -26.90 4.13 13.73
C GLN A 187 -25.89 5.24 14.10
N PRO A 188 -26.34 6.41 14.61
CA PRO A 188 -25.40 7.46 14.99
C PRO A 188 -24.47 6.98 16.11
N ASN A 189 -23.21 7.39 16.01
CA ASN A 189 -22.24 7.12 17.06
C ASN A 189 -22.61 7.94 18.32
N PRO A 190 -22.75 7.32 19.49
CA PRO A 190 -23.08 8.02 20.73
C PRO A 190 -21.99 8.96 21.22
N TYR A 191 -20.77 8.82 20.72
CA TYR A 191 -19.66 9.70 21.04
C TYR A 191 -19.37 10.63 19.86
N ALA A 192 -19.51 11.94 20.09
CA ALA A 192 -19.07 12.92 19.12
C ALA A 192 -17.55 12.81 18.96
N MET A 193 -17.11 12.33 17.81
CA MET A 193 -15.71 12.45 17.42
C MET A 193 -15.51 13.77 16.70
N HIS A 194 -14.56 14.56 17.17
CA HIS A 194 -13.97 15.59 16.30
C HIS A 194 -13.04 14.83 15.36
N PRO A 195 -13.39 14.68 14.09
CA PRO A 195 -12.59 13.89 13.17
C PRO A 195 -11.22 14.56 13.01
N GLN A 196 -10.19 13.86 13.40
CA GLN A 196 -8.80 14.22 13.22
C GLN A 196 -8.05 12.97 12.79
N PHE A 197 -7.30 13.07 11.71
CA PHE A 197 -6.46 11.99 11.26
C PHE A 197 -5.19 12.55 10.63
N TYR A 198 -4.07 12.26 11.22
CA TYR A 198 -2.76 12.52 10.66
C TYR A 198 -2.12 11.17 10.35
N TRP A 199 -1.84 10.96 9.08
CA TRP A 199 -1.24 9.74 8.57
C TRP A 199 -0.16 10.09 7.57
N LEU A 200 1.02 9.55 7.79
CA LEU A 200 2.10 9.51 6.82
C LEU A 200 2.54 8.07 6.64
N TRP A 201 2.85 7.71 5.41
CA TRP A 201 3.36 6.40 5.05
C TRP A 201 4.34 6.55 3.90
N ALA A 202 5.59 6.11 4.08
CA ALA A 202 6.68 6.32 3.16
C ALA A 202 7.49 5.03 2.92
N PRO A 203 7.07 4.19 1.97
CA PRO A 203 7.89 3.13 1.44
C PRO A 203 8.89 3.71 0.44
N LEU A 204 10.17 3.56 0.72
CA LEU A 204 11.25 4.14 -0.08
C LEU A 204 12.16 3.04 -0.63
N ASN A 205 12.60 3.19 -1.88
CA ASN A 205 13.48 2.28 -2.58
C ASN A 205 14.85 2.93 -2.80
N PHE A 206 15.89 2.33 -2.25
CA PHE A 206 17.30 2.66 -2.51
C PHE A 206 17.96 1.57 -3.37
N GLU A 207 19.18 1.74 -3.82
CA GLU A 207 19.84 0.75 -4.67
C GLU A 207 20.05 -0.57 -3.93
N GLY A 208 20.53 -0.54 -2.69
CA GLY A 208 20.92 -1.72 -1.90
C GLY A 208 19.92 -2.16 -0.83
N PHE A 209 18.83 -1.42 -0.60
CA PHE A 209 17.85 -1.72 0.45
C PHE A 209 16.53 -0.98 0.22
N GLY A 210 15.53 -1.26 1.04
CA GLY A 210 14.30 -0.48 1.16
C GLY A 210 14.14 0.07 2.57
N THR A 211 13.35 1.13 2.74
CA THR A 211 12.88 1.57 4.06
C THR A 211 11.38 1.75 4.05
N HIS A 212 10.77 1.50 5.19
CA HIS A 212 9.36 1.82 5.39
C HIS A 212 9.21 2.67 6.65
N TYR A 213 8.40 3.69 6.55
CA TYR A 213 8.05 4.56 7.66
C TYR A 213 6.56 4.82 7.65
N PHE A 214 5.96 4.83 8.82
CA PHE A 214 4.64 5.40 8.99
C PHE A 214 4.48 6.06 10.36
N VAL A 215 3.56 7.00 10.44
CA VAL A 215 3.17 7.66 11.68
C VAL A 215 1.71 8.06 11.66
N ASN A 216 1.08 7.92 12.81
CA ASN A 216 -0.18 8.56 13.14
C ASN A 216 -0.01 9.43 14.37
N ASP A 217 -0.29 10.71 14.22
CA ASP A 217 -0.27 11.67 15.32
C ASP A 217 -1.68 12.07 15.75
N ASP A 218 -1.80 12.47 17.01
CA ASP A 218 -2.95 13.21 17.48
C ASP A 218 -2.85 14.71 17.13
N LYS A 219 -3.85 15.49 17.55
CA LYS A 219 -3.90 16.95 17.28
C LYS A 219 -2.73 17.74 17.86
N ASP A 220 -2.07 17.22 18.89
CA ASP A 220 -0.96 17.88 19.58
C ASP A 220 0.40 17.40 19.04
N GLY A 221 0.40 16.45 18.04
CA GLY A 221 1.58 15.88 17.44
C GLY A 221 2.18 14.73 18.27
N ILE A 222 1.39 14.13 19.16
CA ILE A 222 1.83 12.96 19.91
C ILE A 222 1.51 11.73 19.07
N SER A 223 2.57 11.01 18.67
CA SER A 223 2.43 9.78 17.91
C SER A 223 1.82 8.68 18.78
N TRP A 224 0.71 8.14 18.32
CA TRP A 224 0.04 6.99 18.97
C TRP A 224 0.24 5.68 18.19
N ASN A 225 0.77 5.76 16.99
CA ASN A 225 1.16 4.61 16.18
C ASN A 225 2.26 5.04 15.22
N SER A 226 3.41 4.39 15.26
CA SER A 226 4.53 4.68 14.36
C SER A 226 5.45 3.48 14.25
N ASN A 227 6.08 3.34 13.10
CA ASN A 227 7.15 2.38 12.88
C ASN A 227 8.09 2.87 11.78
N GLY A 228 9.31 2.33 11.81
CA GLY A 228 10.28 2.49 10.74
C GLY A 228 11.20 1.28 10.71
N VAL A 229 11.50 0.83 9.50
CA VAL A 229 12.39 -0.32 9.26
C VAL A 229 13.30 -0.04 8.07
N ALA A 230 14.53 -0.59 8.13
CA ALA A 230 15.37 -0.81 6.97
C ALA A 230 15.32 -2.30 6.61
N VAL A 231 15.10 -2.58 5.34
CA VAL A 231 14.84 -3.93 4.84
C VAL A 231 15.87 -4.25 3.75
N PRO A 232 16.71 -5.29 3.94
CA PRO A 232 17.72 -5.68 2.96
C PRO A 232 17.08 -6.22 1.68
N LEU A 233 17.85 -6.25 0.61
CA LEU A 233 17.45 -6.95 -0.61
C LEU A 233 17.52 -8.46 -0.40
N ILE A 234 16.61 -9.20 -1.03
CA ILE A 234 16.68 -10.65 -1.11
C ILE A 234 17.90 -11.01 -1.96
N ASP A 235 18.80 -11.86 -1.46
CA ASP A 235 19.91 -12.40 -2.25
C ASP A 235 19.39 -13.53 -3.15
N ASP A 236 19.48 -13.34 -4.48
CA ASP A 236 19.02 -14.33 -5.44
C ASP A 236 19.91 -15.61 -5.46
N LYS A 237 21.07 -15.59 -4.78
CA LYS A 237 21.93 -16.78 -4.66
C LYS A 237 21.28 -17.90 -3.85
N ASP A 238 20.43 -17.55 -2.88
CA ASP A 238 19.66 -18.53 -2.10
C ASP A 238 18.65 -19.33 -2.93
N ARG A 239 18.36 -18.88 -4.14
CA ARG A 239 17.41 -19.52 -5.06
C ARG A 239 18.01 -20.69 -5.82
N ASP A 240 19.26 -20.55 -6.27
CA ASP A 240 19.95 -21.58 -7.06
C ASP A 240 20.27 -22.83 -6.22
N ASP A 241 20.43 -22.67 -4.91
CA ASP A 241 20.69 -23.79 -4.01
C ASP A 241 19.41 -24.57 -3.67
N LYS A 242 18.26 -23.89 -3.51
CA LYS A 242 16.97 -24.58 -3.26
C LYS A 242 16.46 -25.34 -4.48
N ASP A 243 16.62 -24.81 -5.67
CA ASP A 243 16.24 -25.50 -6.92
C ASP A 243 17.17 -26.72 -7.24
N ARG A 244 18.37 -26.76 -6.64
CA ARG A 244 19.27 -27.92 -6.71
C ARG A 244 18.89 -28.99 -5.71
N ASP A 245 18.56 -28.61 -4.50
CA ASP A 245 18.15 -29.55 -3.44
C ASP A 245 16.83 -30.26 -3.76
N ASP A 246 15.87 -29.60 -4.40
CA ASP A 246 14.59 -30.22 -4.80
C ASP A 246 14.74 -31.23 -5.96
N LYS A 247 15.76 -31.10 -6.81
CA LYS A 247 16.02 -32.05 -7.89
C LYS A 247 16.75 -33.31 -7.44
N ASP A 248 17.47 -33.23 -6.30
CA ASP A 248 18.20 -34.37 -5.73
C ASP A 248 17.42 -35.11 -4.62
N ARG A 249 16.18 -34.67 -4.31
CA ARG A 249 15.35 -35.21 -3.21
C ARG A 249 14.35 -36.29 -3.61
N ASP A 250 14.37 -36.78 -4.83
CA ASP A 250 13.45 -37.86 -5.26
C ASP A 250 13.75 -39.26 -4.64
N ASP A 251 14.74 -39.37 -3.76
CA ASP A 251 15.09 -40.62 -3.10
C ASP A 251 15.74 -40.47 -1.71
N LYS A 252 15.08 -39.92 -0.69
CA LYS A 252 15.33 -40.25 0.74
C LYS A 252 14.42 -39.55 1.73
N ASP A 253 13.60 -40.35 2.36
CA ASP A 253 13.03 -40.31 3.72
C ASP A 253 12.78 -38.97 4.46
N ARG A 254 11.49 -38.78 4.70
CA ARG A 254 10.76 -38.17 5.83
C ARG A 254 11.60 -37.96 7.10
N ASP A 255 12.00 -36.72 7.36
CA ASP A 255 12.17 -36.16 8.72
C ASP A 255 12.62 -34.68 8.74
N ASP A 256 12.11 -33.78 7.87
CA ASP A 256 12.49 -32.36 7.88
C ASP A 256 11.27 -31.43 7.78
N LYS A 257 10.37 -31.51 8.78
CA LYS A 257 9.33 -30.46 8.97
C LYS A 257 9.80 -29.24 9.76
N ASP A 258 10.97 -29.32 10.38
CA ASP A 258 11.47 -28.24 11.27
C ASP A 258 12.43 -27.28 10.57
N GLN A 259 12.76 -27.45 9.29
CA GLN A 259 13.77 -26.63 8.60
C GLN A 259 13.15 -25.45 7.84
N ASP A 260 11.94 -25.61 7.33
CA ASP A 260 11.23 -24.50 6.63
C ASP A 260 10.83 -23.36 7.59
N ASP A 261 10.54 -23.67 8.87
CA ASP A 261 10.23 -22.66 9.88
C ASP A 261 11.49 -21.88 10.33
N LYS A 262 12.66 -22.51 10.32
CA LYS A 262 13.93 -21.84 10.68
C LYS A 262 14.42 -20.87 9.62
N ASP A 263 14.22 -21.19 8.34
CA ASP A 263 14.65 -20.35 7.23
C ASP A 263 13.82 -19.03 7.11
N GLN A 264 12.62 -19.01 7.69
CA GLN A 264 11.79 -17.80 7.74
C GLN A 264 12.15 -16.94 8.96
N ASP A 265 12.42 -17.57 10.11
CA ASP A 265 12.88 -16.88 11.33
C ASP A 265 14.25 -16.22 11.12
N ASP A 266 15.14 -16.82 10.32
CA ASP A 266 16.45 -16.24 9.99
C ASP A 266 16.32 -15.00 9.07
N LYS A 267 15.32 -14.94 8.19
CA LYS A 267 15.09 -13.80 7.27
C LYS A 267 14.45 -12.59 7.95
N ASP A 268 13.61 -12.81 8.96
CA ASP A 268 13.06 -11.73 9.78
C ASP A 268 14.13 -11.10 10.70
N GLN A 269 15.27 -11.76 10.93
CA GLN A 269 16.38 -11.24 11.72
C GLN A 269 17.19 -10.14 11.00
N ASP A 270 17.14 -10.09 9.68
CA ASP A 270 17.88 -9.10 8.88
C ASP A 270 17.13 -7.76 8.73
N ILE A 271 15.85 -7.69 9.13
CA ILE A 271 15.07 -6.46 9.09
C ILE A 271 15.43 -5.58 10.28
N GLU A 272 16.09 -4.46 10.02
CA GLU A 272 16.48 -3.55 11.08
C GLU A 272 15.30 -2.70 11.55
N GLN A 273 14.91 -2.85 12.81
CA GLN A 273 13.91 -2.01 13.45
C GLN A 273 14.53 -0.69 13.88
N MET A 274 13.95 0.40 13.40
CA MET A 274 14.34 1.75 13.75
C MET A 274 13.61 2.24 15.01
N SER A 275 14.12 3.28 15.61
CA SER A 275 13.59 3.90 16.81
C SER A 275 13.60 5.43 16.71
N ARG A 276 12.98 6.12 17.65
CA ARG A 276 12.98 7.59 17.76
C ARG A 276 12.68 8.27 16.43
N PHE A 277 11.42 8.19 16.02
CA PHE A 277 10.95 8.79 14.78
C PHE A 277 10.59 10.25 14.96
N SER A 278 10.93 11.08 13.98
CA SER A 278 10.37 12.40 13.81
C SER A 278 10.03 12.65 12.33
N SER A 279 9.03 13.47 12.09
CA SER A 279 8.72 13.93 10.73
C SER A 279 8.26 15.37 10.74
N LYS A 280 8.62 16.11 9.70
CA LYS A 280 8.23 17.48 9.48
C LYS A 280 7.86 17.69 8.03
N LEU A 281 6.69 18.27 7.77
CA LEU A 281 6.22 18.59 6.43
C LEU A 281 6.27 20.09 6.16
N GLU A 282 6.73 20.45 4.96
CA GLU A 282 6.47 21.73 4.31
C GLU A 282 5.32 21.51 3.33
N PHE A 283 4.26 22.30 3.44
CA PHE A 283 3.07 22.17 2.61
C PHE A 283 3.08 23.15 1.44
N VAL A 284 2.39 22.77 0.36
CA VAL A 284 2.08 23.70 -0.74
C VAL A 284 1.08 24.75 -0.22
N PRO A 285 1.35 26.06 -0.35
CA PRO A 285 0.44 27.11 0.12
C PRO A 285 -0.99 26.94 -0.42
N GLY A 286 -1.96 27.15 0.44
CA GLY A 286 -3.39 26.96 0.09
C GLY A 286 -3.87 25.53 0.08
N THR A 287 -3.04 24.57 0.48
CA THR A 287 -3.38 23.13 0.52
C THR A 287 -2.93 22.50 1.84
N ARG A 288 -3.15 21.18 1.96
CA ARG A 288 -2.51 20.31 2.95
C ARG A 288 -1.63 19.25 2.28
N HIS A 289 -1.24 19.46 1.03
CA HIS A 289 -0.34 18.57 0.31
C HIS A 289 1.11 18.90 0.63
N ALA A 290 1.90 17.88 0.95
CA ALA A 290 3.31 18.06 1.24
C ALA A 290 4.08 18.46 -0.04
N LYS A 291 4.91 19.48 0.10
CA LYS A 291 5.90 19.91 -0.90
C LYS A 291 7.27 19.27 -0.60
N ARG A 292 7.58 19.13 0.67
CA ARG A 292 8.78 18.48 1.20
C ARG A 292 8.46 17.78 2.50
N ALA A 293 9.23 16.75 2.81
CA ALA A 293 9.24 16.13 4.12
C ALA A 293 10.66 15.89 4.60
N GLU A 294 10.92 16.09 5.87
CA GLU A 294 12.09 15.64 6.59
C GLU A 294 11.63 14.51 7.51
N ILE A 295 12.30 13.36 7.48
CA ILE A 295 12.02 12.23 8.35
C ILE A 295 13.33 11.81 9.00
N GLU A 296 13.30 11.53 10.28
CA GLU A 296 14.46 11.08 11.04
C GLU A 296 14.16 9.76 11.74
N PHE A 297 15.13 8.88 11.71
CA PHE A 297 15.14 7.62 12.44
C PHE A 297 16.41 7.52 13.26
N THR A 298 16.38 6.70 14.30
CA THR A 298 17.61 6.19 14.93
C THR A 298 17.66 4.69 14.72
N SER A 299 18.77 4.20 14.18
CA SER A 299 19.04 2.78 13.95
C SER A 299 19.20 2.01 15.26
N ALA A 300 19.21 0.69 15.19
CA ALA A 300 19.48 -0.16 16.36
C ALA A 300 20.87 0.08 16.96
N SER A 301 21.86 0.48 16.14
CA SER A 301 23.20 0.88 16.58
C SER A 301 23.25 2.25 17.25
N GLY A 302 22.17 3.04 17.22
CA GLY A 302 22.08 4.38 17.78
C GLY A 302 22.50 5.48 16.80
N GLU A 303 22.67 5.16 15.53
CA GLU A 303 22.96 6.10 14.46
C GLU A 303 21.70 6.82 14.00
N ASP A 304 21.78 8.12 13.73
CA ASP A 304 20.67 8.91 13.21
C ASP A 304 20.70 8.90 11.67
N TRP A 305 19.58 8.54 11.07
CA TRP A 305 19.31 8.56 9.64
C TRP A 305 18.40 9.71 9.31
N HIS A 306 18.82 10.56 8.40
CA HIS A 306 18.07 11.75 8.00
C HIS A 306 17.63 11.66 6.55
N PHE A 307 16.31 11.72 6.31
CA PHE A 307 15.68 11.64 5.00
C PHE A 307 15.12 12.99 4.61
N GLU A 308 15.49 13.47 3.43
CA GLU A 308 14.88 14.60 2.76
C GLU A 308 14.08 14.10 1.56
N LEU A 309 12.75 14.30 1.59
CA LEU A 309 11.85 13.96 0.52
C LEU A 309 11.43 15.23 -0.21
N THR A 310 11.58 15.25 -1.53
CA THR A 310 11.07 16.33 -2.40
C THR A 310 10.00 15.76 -3.29
N THR A 311 8.77 16.30 -3.16
CA THR A 311 7.63 15.83 -3.94
C THR A 311 7.69 16.37 -5.36
N ARG A 312 7.37 15.52 -6.34
CA ARG A 312 7.26 15.89 -7.75
C ARG A 312 5.82 16.25 -8.12
N TRP A 313 4.91 15.34 -7.81
CA TRP A 313 3.47 15.46 -8.05
C TRP A 313 2.72 14.48 -7.15
N ASN A 314 1.39 14.62 -7.12
CA ASN A 314 0.52 13.81 -6.30
C ASN A 314 -0.33 12.86 -7.15
N PHE A 315 -0.40 11.60 -6.76
CA PHE A 315 -1.43 10.66 -7.17
C PHE A 315 -2.64 10.85 -6.26
N ASN A 316 -3.82 11.10 -6.85
CA ASN A 316 -5.06 11.22 -6.12
C ASN A 316 -5.60 9.83 -5.76
N MET A 317 -5.68 9.52 -4.47
CA MET A 317 -6.09 8.21 -3.98
C MET A 317 -7.58 7.90 -4.26
N LYS A 318 -8.37 8.88 -4.71
CA LYS A 318 -9.71 8.62 -5.28
C LYS A 318 -9.65 7.66 -6.46
N GLY A 319 -8.56 7.68 -7.24
CA GLY A 319 -8.35 6.78 -8.37
C GLY A 319 -8.35 5.30 -8.01
N ILE A 320 -8.13 4.97 -6.76
CA ILE A 320 -8.25 3.60 -6.23
C ILE A 320 -9.32 3.46 -5.15
N GLY A 321 -10.34 4.35 -5.17
CA GLY A 321 -11.57 4.28 -4.38
C GLY A 321 -11.54 4.99 -3.02
N TYR A 322 -10.44 5.60 -2.58
CA TYR A 322 -10.44 6.32 -1.31
C TYR A 322 -11.20 7.64 -1.40
N GLY A 323 -12.29 7.73 -0.65
CA GLY A 323 -13.10 8.95 -0.64
C GLY A 323 -13.78 9.28 -1.98
N HIS A 324 -13.81 8.34 -2.92
CA HIS A 324 -14.54 8.51 -4.16
C HIS A 324 -16.04 8.43 -3.90
N ALA A 325 -16.81 9.38 -4.45
CA ALA A 325 -18.24 9.50 -4.17
C ALA A 325 -19.06 8.29 -4.66
N HIS A 326 -18.66 7.69 -5.78
CA HIS A 326 -19.32 6.52 -6.36
C HIS A 326 -18.51 5.23 -6.10
N TRP A 327 -17.21 5.20 -6.39
CA TRP A 327 -16.34 4.01 -6.32
C TRP A 327 -15.69 3.80 -4.94
N GLY A 328 -16.36 4.22 -3.85
CA GLY A 328 -15.88 3.99 -2.49
C GLY A 328 -15.77 2.49 -2.16
N HIS A 329 -14.79 2.13 -1.33
CA HIS A 329 -14.50 0.74 -0.97
C HIS A 329 -15.70 0.02 -0.39
N GLY A 330 -16.04 -1.14 -0.96
CA GLY A 330 -17.16 -1.96 -0.54
C GLY A 330 -18.55 -1.41 -0.89
N SER A 331 -18.63 -0.41 -1.78
CA SER A 331 -19.90 0.13 -2.26
C SER A 331 -20.53 -0.83 -3.28
N TYR A 332 -21.82 -1.09 -3.11
CA TYR A 332 -22.58 -1.98 -3.97
C TYR A 332 -23.08 -1.27 -5.22
N HIS A 333 -22.83 -1.83 -6.39
CA HIS A 333 -23.23 -1.30 -7.69
C HIS A 333 -23.94 -2.31 -8.60
N GLY A 334 -24.53 -3.38 -8.03
CA GLY A 334 -25.16 -4.45 -8.80
C GLY A 334 -24.28 -5.70 -8.93
N GLU A 335 -24.69 -6.61 -9.84
CA GLU A 335 -23.98 -7.88 -10.06
C GLU A 335 -22.53 -7.66 -10.50
N LEU A 336 -22.33 -6.75 -11.45
CA LEU A 336 -21.05 -6.25 -11.93
C LEU A 336 -21.26 -4.87 -12.53
N GLU A 337 -20.49 -3.89 -12.08
CA GLU A 337 -20.40 -2.57 -12.70
C GLU A 337 -18.94 -2.20 -12.92
N THR A 338 -18.65 -1.53 -14.03
CA THR A 338 -17.34 -0.98 -14.36
C THR A 338 -17.48 0.51 -14.62
N GLY A 339 -16.41 1.25 -14.40
CA GLY A 339 -16.41 2.69 -14.62
C GLY A 339 -15.03 3.26 -14.89
N TYR A 340 -15.05 4.52 -15.31
CA TYR A 340 -13.86 5.25 -15.65
C TYR A 340 -14.02 6.73 -15.33
N ASP A 341 -12.94 7.34 -14.86
CA ASP A 341 -12.75 8.78 -14.83
C ASP A 341 -11.29 9.16 -15.04
N GLU A 342 -11.02 10.44 -15.12
CA GLU A 342 -9.66 10.97 -15.22
C GLU A 342 -9.51 12.27 -14.42
N PHE A 343 -8.31 12.45 -13.84
CA PHE A 343 -7.93 13.64 -13.08
C PHE A 343 -6.71 14.29 -13.72
N VAL A 344 -6.71 15.61 -13.82
CA VAL A 344 -5.51 16.37 -14.18
C VAL A 344 -4.64 16.48 -12.94
N VAL A 345 -3.43 15.90 -12.97
CA VAL A 345 -2.54 15.80 -11.80
C VAL A 345 -2.21 17.19 -11.22
N ALA A 346 -2.04 18.19 -12.07
CA ALA A 346 -1.75 19.56 -11.65
C ALA A 346 -2.95 20.30 -11.03
N GLU A 347 -4.16 19.74 -11.14
CA GLU A 347 -5.43 20.36 -10.73
C GLU A 347 -6.09 19.59 -9.56
N ILE A 348 -5.31 18.80 -8.79
CA ILE A 348 -5.84 18.13 -7.60
C ILE A 348 -6.38 19.17 -6.63
N GLU A 349 -7.64 18.99 -6.25
CA GLU A 349 -8.32 19.92 -5.34
C GLU A 349 -7.64 19.94 -3.95
N PRO A 350 -7.52 21.14 -3.31
CA PRO A 350 -6.91 21.24 -1.98
C PRO A 350 -7.57 20.37 -0.91
N LEU A 351 -8.85 20.01 -1.10
CA LEU A 351 -9.61 19.14 -0.20
C LEU A 351 -9.50 17.64 -0.52
N ASP A 352 -8.78 17.28 -1.57
CA ASP A 352 -8.39 15.89 -1.84
C ASP A 352 -7.22 15.52 -0.94
N LEU A 353 -7.51 15.36 0.35
CA LEU A 353 -6.50 15.25 1.42
C LEU A 353 -5.73 13.93 1.43
N HIS A 354 -6.21 12.92 0.70
CA HIS A 354 -5.55 11.62 0.62
C HIS A 354 -4.82 11.49 -0.71
N VAL A 355 -3.52 11.66 -0.68
CA VAL A 355 -2.66 11.59 -1.85
C VAL A 355 -1.42 10.74 -1.57
N GLN A 356 -0.86 10.15 -2.62
CA GLN A 356 0.51 9.64 -2.64
C GLN A 356 1.39 10.57 -3.46
N ALA A 357 2.28 11.29 -2.79
CA ALA A 357 3.26 12.14 -3.46
C ALA A 357 4.42 11.29 -3.97
N MET A 358 4.69 11.30 -5.28
CA MET A 358 5.95 10.77 -5.81
C MET A 358 7.11 11.62 -5.34
N CYS A 359 8.14 11.01 -4.76
CA CYS A 359 9.25 11.70 -4.14
C CYS A 359 10.61 11.24 -4.65
N ASP A 360 11.50 12.23 -4.88
CA ASP A 360 12.93 12.00 -4.82
C ASP A 360 13.39 12.05 -3.37
N VAL A 361 14.29 11.18 -3.00
CA VAL A 361 14.74 11.00 -1.63
C VAL A 361 16.25 11.09 -1.54
N LEU A 362 16.73 11.90 -0.60
CA LEU A 362 18.11 11.90 -0.15
C LEU A 362 18.13 11.40 1.31
N LEU A 363 18.81 10.30 1.54
CA LEU A 363 19.11 9.78 2.87
C LEU A 363 20.55 10.06 3.20
N THR A 364 20.78 10.66 4.36
CA THR A 364 22.11 10.89 4.95
C THR A 364 22.27 10.00 6.18
N THR A 365 23.36 9.22 6.21
CA THR A 365 23.77 8.34 7.30
C THR A 365 25.25 8.56 7.60
N SER A 366 25.85 7.88 8.57
CA SER A 366 27.28 8.00 8.89
C SER A 366 28.19 7.50 7.78
N ASP A 367 27.72 6.59 6.91
CA ASP A 367 28.48 6.05 5.79
C ASP A 367 28.29 6.85 4.48
N GLY A 368 27.44 7.89 4.49
CA GLY A 368 27.31 8.83 3.38
C GLY A 368 25.88 9.14 2.95
N GLU A 369 25.77 9.61 1.72
CA GLU A 369 24.50 9.97 1.08
C GLU A 369 24.01 8.85 0.16
N HIS A 370 22.73 8.50 0.30
CA HIS A 370 22.03 7.52 -0.52
C HIS A 370 20.86 8.19 -1.23
N ARG A 371 20.81 8.07 -2.56
CA ARG A 371 19.68 8.57 -3.35
C ARG A 371 18.69 7.44 -3.60
N GLY A 372 17.42 7.76 -3.38
CA GLY A 372 16.31 6.85 -3.54
C GLY A 372 15.08 7.54 -4.12
N GLN A 373 14.04 6.76 -4.26
CA GLN A 373 12.72 7.21 -4.68
C GLN A 373 11.65 6.40 -3.95
N GLY A 374 10.47 6.97 -3.88
CA GLY A 374 9.32 6.31 -3.30
C GLY A 374 8.11 7.22 -3.27
N VAL A 375 7.14 6.87 -2.46
CA VAL A 375 5.97 7.70 -2.26
C VAL A 375 5.89 8.17 -0.82
N LEU A 376 5.34 9.36 -0.64
CA LEU A 376 4.83 9.84 0.64
C LEU A 376 3.31 9.86 0.55
N GLU A 377 2.67 8.82 1.08
CA GLU A 377 1.22 8.86 1.29
C GLU A 377 0.90 9.72 2.49
N GLN A 378 -0.11 10.57 2.36
CA GLN A 378 -0.54 11.44 3.43
C GLN A 378 -2.06 11.55 3.52
N ILE A 379 -2.55 11.63 4.75
CA ILE A 379 -3.88 12.13 5.09
C ILE A 379 -3.70 13.09 6.26
N VAL A 380 -3.88 14.39 6.01
CA VAL A 380 -3.79 15.41 7.05
C VAL A 380 -5.15 16.08 7.18
N PHE A 381 -5.97 15.59 8.11
CA PHE A 381 -7.33 16.01 8.34
C PHE A 381 -7.54 16.47 9.79
N GLY A 382 -8.18 17.60 9.99
CA GLY A 382 -8.40 18.19 11.32
C GLY A 382 -7.17 18.93 11.88
N PRO A 383 -7.22 19.32 13.15
CA PRO A 383 -6.13 20.02 13.81
C PRO A 383 -4.85 19.18 13.91
N HIS A 384 -3.69 19.83 13.71
CA HIS A 384 -2.37 19.25 13.96
C HIS A 384 -1.39 20.37 14.30
N ALA A 385 -1.05 20.50 15.57
CA ALA A 385 -0.27 21.62 16.09
C ALA A 385 1.12 21.74 15.44
N PRO A 386 1.90 20.66 15.22
CA PRO A 386 3.20 20.76 14.57
C PRO A 386 3.13 21.29 13.13
N SER A 387 2.04 21.01 12.41
CA SER A 387 1.78 21.52 11.05
C SER A 387 1.17 22.93 11.05
N GLY A 388 0.83 23.49 12.21
CA GLY A 388 0.21 24.81 12.35
C GLY A 388 -1.30 24.83 12.06
N PHE A 389 -1.93 23.66 11.83
CA PHE A 389 -3.37 23.54 11.62
C PHE A 389 -4.14 23.52 12.93
N LYS A 390 -5.13 24.41 13.06
CA LYS A 390 -5.93 24.61 14.28
C LYS A 390 -7.36 24.15 14.11
N GLU A 391 -7.87 24.29 12.89
CA GLU A 391 -9.25 24.02 12.55
C GLU A 391 -9.34 22.78 11.67
N GLN A 392 -10.57 22.39 11.34
CA GLN A 392 -10.87 21.18 10.58
C GLN A 392 -10.28 21.18 9.17
N LEU A 393 -10.33 22.33 8.50
CA LEU A 393 -9.99 22.49 7.07
C LEU A 393 -9.16 23.76 6.80
N ASP A 394 -8.49 24.36 7.79
CA ASP A 394 -7.53 25.42 7.49
C ASP A 394 -6.37 24.88 6.64
N MET A 395 -5.83 25.72 5.77
CA MET A 395 -4.81 25.36 4.79
C MET A 395 -3.47 26.01 5.15
N ALA A 396 -2.40 25.48 4.60
CA ALA A 396 -1.07 26.06 4.72
C ALA A 396 -1.03 27.48 4.16
N LYS A 397 -0.23 28.35 4.79
CA LYS A 397 -0.06 29.75 4.39
C LYS A 397 1.01 29.93 3.34
#